data_214fa8ac3cf8a1031a5eae029b240e03
#
_entry.id   214fa8ac3cf8a1031a5eae029b240e03
#
_cell.length_a   1.000
_cell.length_b   1.000
_cell.length_c   1.000
_cell.angle_alpha   90.00
_cell.angle_beta   90.00
_cell.angle_gamma   90.00
#
_symmetry.space_group_name_H-M   'P 1'
#
loop_
_entity.id
_entity.type
_entity.pdbx_description
1 polymer ?
#
loop_
_entity_poly.entity_id
_entity_poly.type
_entity_poly.pdbx_seq_one_letter_code
_entity_poly.pdbx_strand_id
1 'polypeptide(L)'
;IAEKDIRKDDTVIVYKAGDIIPAVLRVVENRRQSEEQLEIPTNCPSCNSELIHFEDEVALRCINPRCPAQIKEGLIHFASRDAMNITGLGPAVVEKLFAQELVKDVAGIYHLTVEDLLQLENVKEKSANKLYSAIQASKENSAEKLLFGLGIRHVGSKASQILLEHFHDLEQLAKAEREEIVALDSLGMVIAESLTSYFAQEGSQILLRELKEAGLNLAYLGEKVAANAVLSGLTVVLTGKLERLNRSEAKVKLESLGAKVTSSVSKKTSLVVAGADAGSKLIKAQELGIDIRDESWLESL
;
A
#
# COMPACT_ATOMS: atom_id res chain seq x y z
N ILE A 1 -7.17 26.39 8.84
CA ILE A 1 -6.36 27.54 9.32
C ILE A 1 -7.21 28.80 9.21
N ALA A 2 -7.67 29.18 8.03
CA ALA A 2 -8.44 30.40 7.80
C ALA A 2 -9.71 30.50 8.64
N GLU A 3 -10.54 29.46 8.70
CA GLU A 3 -11.78 29.43 9.48
C GLU A 3 -11.62 29.70 10.97
N LYS A 4 -10.44 29.40 11.54
CA LYS A 4 -10.13 29.58 12.96
C LYS A 4 -9.17 30.75 13.21
N ASP A 5 -8.90 31.56 12.21
CA ASP A 5 -7.93 32.67 12.24
C ASP A 5 -6.63 32.31 12.96
N ILE A 6 -6.05 31.14 12.59
CA ILE A 6 -4.79 30.69 13.17
C ILE A 6 -3.65 31.43 12.48
N ARG A 7 -2.81 32.10 13.27
CA ARG A 7 -1.64 32.86 12.82
C ARG A 7 -0.35 32.23 13.30
N LYS A 8 0.75 32.72 12.77
CA LYS A 8 2.07 32.26 13.19
C LYS A 8 2.30 32.48 14.67
N ASP A 9 2.90 31.52 15.31
CA ASP A 9 3.21 31.51 16.77
C ASP A 9 1.99 31.62 17.71
N ASP A 10 0.76 31.40 17.21
CA ASP A 10 -0.42 31.34 18.03
C ASP A 10 -0.40 30.19 19.03
N THR A 11 -0.81 30.45 20.27
CA THR A 11 -1.14 29.40 21.22
C THR A 11 -2.53 28.87 20.91
N VAL A 12 -2.67 27.57 20.74
CA VAL A 12 -3.93 26.92 20.38
C VAL A 12 -4.37 25.90 21.43
N ILE A 13 -5.68 25.71 21.58
CA ILE A 13 -6.25 24.62 22.34
C ILE A 13 -6.48 23.46 21.40
N VAL A 14 -5.89 22.29 21.72
CA VAL A 14 -6.07 21.05 20.99
C VAL A 14 -6.97 20.08 21.76
N TYR A 15 -7.71 19.27 21.04
CA TYR A 15 -8.54 18.19 21.57
C TYR A 15 -8.38 16.93 20.74
N LYS A 16 -8.78 15.81 21.28
CA LYS A 16 -8.83 14.56 20.50
C LYS A 16 -10.09 14.58 19.61
N ALA A 17 -9.88 14.64 18.30
CA ALA A 17 -10.95 14.42 17.31
C ALA A 17 -11.06 12.92 17.06
N GLY A 18 -12.03 12.26 17.67
CA GLY A 18 -12.09 10.80 17.71
C GLY A 18 -11.10 10.21 18.72
N ASP A 19 -10.66 8.96 18.48
CA ASP A 19 -9.89 8.21 19.49
C ASP A 19 -8.40 8.58 19.55
N ILE A 20 -7.80 9.05 18.45
CA ILE A 20 -6.33 9.14 18.32
C ILE A 20 -5.86 10.52 17.83
N ILE A 21 -6.48 11.11 16.82
CA ILE A 21 -5.95 12.26 16.08
C ILE A 21 -6.25 13.57 16.82
N PRO A 22 -5.22 14.40 17.20
CA PRO A 22 -5.46 15.71 17.77
C PRO A 22 -5.94 16.70 16.70
N ALA A 23 -6.89 17.57 17.07
CA ALA A 23 -7.35 18.67 16.24
C ALA A 23 -7.31 19.99 17.03
N VAL A 24 -7.11 21.09 16.32
CA VAL A 24 -7.15 22.43 16.92
C VAL A 24 -8.61 22.83 17.14
N LEU A 25 -8.96 23.10 18.41
CA LEU A 25 -10.29 23.60 18.78
C LEU A 25 -10.43 25.07 18.46
N ARG A 26 -9.53 25.90 19.02
CA ARG A 26 -9.51 27.35 18.85
C ARG A 26 -8.17 27.97 19.21
N VAL A 27 -7.94 29.19 18.80
CA VAL A 27 -6.82 30.04 19.25
C VAL A 27 -7.09 30.57 20.66
N VAL A 28 -6.03 30.82 21.44
CA VAL A 28 -6.07 31.51 22.72
C VAL A 28 -5.69 32.97 22.47
N GLU A 29 -6.68 33.80 22.15
CA GLU A 29 -6.51 35.18 21.66
C GLU A 29 -5.64 36.05 22.58
N ASN A 30 -5.80 35.92 23.91
CA ASN A 30 -5.01 36.68 24.88
C ASN A 30 -3.55 36.25 24.99
N ARG A 31 -3.15 35.25 24.22
CA ARG A 31 -1.76 34.74 24.12
C ARG A 31 -1.22 34.83 22.69
N ARG A 32 -1.90 35.54 21.81
CA ARG A 32 -1.42 35.80 20.45
C ARG A 32 -0.16 36.63 20.50
N GLN A 33 0.90 36.18 19.82
CA GLN A 33 2.21 36.83 19.81
C GLN A 33 2.52 37.51 18.49
N SER A 34 1.84 37.13 17.41
CA SER A 34 2.08 37.62 16.06
C SER A 34 0.76 37.91 15.35
N GLU A 35 0.74 38.97 14.57
CA GLU A 35 -0.34 39.29 13.62
C GLU A 35 -0.07 38.70 12.22
N GLU A 36 1.06 38.01 12.04
CA GLU A 36 1.46 37.45 10.76
C GLU A 36 0.54 36.28 10.38
N GLN A 37 -0.12 36.42 9.26
CA GLN A 37 -0.98 35.36 8.70
C GLN A 37 -0.11 34.27 8.08
N LEU A 38 -0.59 33.03 8.14
CA LEU A 38 0.04 31.92 7.46
C LEU A 38 -0.26 31.99 5.96
N GLU A 39 0.73 32.27 5.17
CA GLU A 39 0.62 32.23 3.72
C GLU A 39 0.55 30.78 3.26
N ILE A 40 -0.56 30.40 2.64
CA ILE A 40 -0.70 29.09 2.00
C ILE A 40 -0.10 29.19 0.61
N PRO A 41 0.90 28.36 0.27
CA PRO A 41 1.55 28.44 -1.04
C PRO A 41 0.55 28.15 -2.16
N THR A 42 0.56 28.95 -3.20
CA THR A 42 -0.22 28.74 -4.43
C THR A 42 0.56 27.91 -5.45
N ASN A 43 1.89 27.84 -5.30
CA ASN A 43 2.78 27.11 -6.19
C ASN A 43 3.52 26.01 -5.44
N CYS A 44 3.82 24.93 -6.15
CA CYS A 44 4.56 23.80 -5.61
C CYS A 44 5.99 24.22 -5.20
N PRO A 45 6.42 23.98 -3.96
CA PRO A 45 7.76 24.36 -3.50
C PRO A 45 8.90 23.58 -4.20
N SER A 46 8.59 22.45 -4.84
CA SER A 46 9.59 21.61 -5.53
C SER A 46 9.75 21.96 -7.01
N CYS A 47 8.66 22.26 -7.73
CA CYS A 47 8.72 22.47 -9.19
C CYS A 47 8.08 23.78 -9.65
N ASN A 48 7.61 24.61 -8.73
CA ASN A 48 6.95 25.89 -8.96
C ASN A 48 5.69 25.85 -9.85
N SER A 49 5.14 24.66 -10.15
CA SER A 49 3.86 24.54 -10.83
C SER A 49 2.73 24.97 -9.92
N GLU A 50 1.64 25.50 -10.49
CA GLU A 50 0.43 25.87 -9.74
C GLU A 50 -0.13 24.66 -8.98
N LEU A 51 -0.54 24.89 -7.73
CA LEU A 51 -1.21 23.90 -6.89
C LEU A 51 -2.71 24.00 -7.11
N ILE A 52 -3.38 22.87 -7.20
CA ILE A 52 -4.83 22.81 -7.40
C ILE A 52 -5.53 22.15 -6.22
N HIS A 53 -6.79 22.55 -6.01
CA HIS A 53 -7.77 21.89 -5.17
C HIS A 53 -8.63 20.99 -6.04
N PHE A 54 -8.77 19.70 -5.66
CA PHE A 54 -9.84 18.86 -6.19
C PHE A 54 -11.11 19.10 -5.34
N GLU A 55 -12.28 19.06 -5.99
CA GLU A 55 -13.55 19.39 -5.33
C GLU A 55 -13.83 18.59 -4.05
N ASP A 56 -13.38 17.33 -4.00
CA ASP A 56 -13.59 16.42 -2.86
C ASP A 56 -12.42 16.37 -1.87
N GLU A 57 -11.38 17.21 -2.04
CA GLU A 57 -10.19 17.15 -1.19
C GLU A 57 -9.86 18.50 -0.53
N VAL A 58 -9.48 18.45 0.74
CA VAL A 58 -8.98 19.63 1.46
C VAL A 58 -7.54 19.98 1.09
N ALA A 59 -6.77 19.01 0.57
CA ALA A 59 -5.36 19.17 0.30
C ALA A 59 -5.09 19.88 -1.03
N LEU A 60 -4.17 20.85 -1.03
CA LEU A 60 -3.57 21.42 -2.24
C LEU A 60 -2.60 20.39 -2.84
N ARG A 61 -2.68 20.20 -4.16
CA ARG A 61 -1.85 19.21 -4.87
C ARG A 61 -1.13 19.79 -6.06
N CYS A 62 0.10 19.36 -6.23
CA CYS A 62 0.84 19.56 -7.46
C CYS A 62 0.42 18.47 -8.47
N ILE A 63 0.02 18.88 -9.68
CA ILE A 63 -0.38 17.97 -10.77
C ILE A 63 0.71 17.79 -11.82
N ASN A 64 1.88 18.38 -11.63
CA ASN A 64 2.97 18.26 -12.57
C ASN A 64 3.59 16.85 -12.51
N PRO A 65 3.46 16.01 -13.55
CA PRO A 65 4.03 14.67 -13.58
C PRO A 65 5.57 14.65 -13.55
N ARG A 66 6.19 15.77 -13.87
CA ARG A 66 7.65 15.96 -13.81
C ARG A 66 8.13 16.60 -12.51
N CYS A 67 7.27 16.70 -11.50
CA CYS A 67 7.65 17.24 -10.20
C CYS A 67 8.66 16.32 -9.51
N PRO A 68 9.89 16.82 -9.18
CA PRO A 68 10.91 15.98 -8.53
C PRO A 68 10.44 15.34 -7.23
N ALA A 69 9.65 16.06 -6.43
CA ALA A 69 9.10 15.53 -5.18
C ALA A 69 8.13 14.37 -5.46
N GLN A 70 7.24 14.49 -6.44
CA GLN A 70 6.29 13.43 -6.78
C GLN A 70 6.99 12.20 -7.37
N ILE A 71 7.99 12.38 -8.21
CA ILE A 71 8.77 11.27 -8.77
C ILE A 71 9.46 10.52 -7.62
N LYS A 72 10.15 11.23 -6.72
CA LYS A 72 10.83 10.60 -5.58
C LYS A 72 9.86 9.85 -4.67
N GLU A 73 8.74 10.45 -4.31
CA GLU A 73 7.71 9.78 -3.49
C GLU A 73 7.12 8.57 -4.22
N GLY A 74 6.91 8.64 -5.53
CA GLY A 74 6.49 7.51 -6.35
C GLY A 74 7.48 6.35 -6.31
N LEU A 75 8.79 6.63 -6.42
CA LEU A 75 9.85 5.62 -6.30
C LEU A 75 9.90 4.99 -4.90
N ILE A 76 9.73 5.80 -3.84
CA ILE A 76 9.69 5.32 -2.45
C ILE A 76 8.46 4.43 -2.23
N HIS A 77 7.30 4.86 -2.72
CA HIS A 77 6.08 4.06 -2.65
C HIS A 77 6.23 2.73 -3.39
N PHE A 78 6.75 2.77 -4.63
CA PHE A 78 7.00 1.58 -5.44
C PHE A 78 7.91 0.56 -4.74
N ALA A 79 8.97 1.04 -4.08
CA ALA A 79 9.90 0.21 -3.33
C ALA A 79 9.37 -0.28 -1.97
N SER A 80 8.25 0.24 -1.49
CA SER A 80 7.71 -0.03 -0.16
C SER A 80 7.38 -1.50 0.05
N ARG A 81 7.25 -1.89 1.34
CA ARG A 81 7.01 -3.28 1.75
C ARG A 81 5.73 -3.88 1.16
N ASP A 82 4.67 -3.08 1.07
CA ASP A 82 3.36 -3.55 0.59
C ASP A 82 3.26 -3.53 -0.94
N ALA A 83 4.18 -2.84 -1.62
CA ALA A 83 4.35 -2.83 -3.07
C ALA A 83 5.44 -3.82 -3.50
N MET A 84 6.46 -3.37 -4.20
CA MET A 84 7.50 -4.26 -4.75
C MET A 84 8.52 -4.76 -3.72
N ASN A 85 8.49 -4.27 -2.48
CA ASN A 85 9.31 -4.71 -1.34
C ASN A 85 10.82 -4.74 -1.65
N ILE A 86 11.34 -3.68 -2.25
CA ILE A 86 12.77 -3.58 -2.60
C ILE A 86 13.55 -3.14 -1.36
N THR A 87 13.99 -4.11 -0.57
CA THR A 87 14.72 -3.85 0.67
C THR A 87 16.03 -3.11 0.41
N GLY A 88 16.19 -1.95 1.04
CA GLY A 88 17.36 -1.09 0.89
C GLY A 88 17.13 0.12 -0.02
N LEU A 89 16.05 0.15 -0.81
CA LEU A 89 15.66 1.30 -1.63
C LEU A 89 14.72 2.22 -0.84
N GLY A 90 15.24 2.83 0.21
CA GLY A 90 14.50 3.80 1.03
C GLY A 90 14.74 5.26 0.60
N PRO A 91 14.08 6.24 1.29
CA PRO A 91 14.12 7.65 0.92
C PRO A 91 15.53 8.22 0.68
N ALA A 92 16.50 7.89 1.55
CA ALA A 92 17.86 8.37 1.44
C ALA A 92 18.61 7.84 0.20
N VAL A 93 18.30 6.62 -0.23
CA VAL A 93 18.91 6.03 -1.44
C VAL A 93 18.21 6.57 -2.68
N VAL A 94 16.89 6.69 -2.67
CA VAL A 94 16.12 7.33 -3.76
C VAL A 94 16.59 8.76 -4.01
N GLU A 95 16.82 9.55 -2.95
CA GLU A 95 17.33 10.92 -3.07
C GLU A 95 18.68 10.96 -3.80
N LYS A 96 19.61 10.05 -3.45
CA LYS A 96 20.93 9.98 -4.09
C LYS A 96 20.86 9.53 -5.54
N LEU A 97 20.06 8.51 -5.83
CA LEU A 97 19.85 8.02 -7.20
C LEU A 97 19.25 9.11 -8.10
N PHE A 98 18.28 9.84 -7.57
CA PHE A 98 17.61 10.91 -8.28
C PHE A 98 18.56 12.12 -8.51
N ALA A 99 19.34 12.50 -7.48
CA ALA A 99 20.30 13.61 -7.57
C ALA A 99 21.44 13.36 -8.58
N GLN A 100 21.81 12.09 -8.79
CA GLN A 100 22.79 11.66 -9.77
C GLN A 100 22.18 11.31 -11.14
N GLU A 101 20.89 11.57 -11.33
CA GLU A 101 20.12 11.25 -12.55
C GLU A 101 20.18 9.77 -12.98
N LEU A 102 20.50 8.85 -12.07
CA LEU A 102 20.55 7.42 -12.31
C LEU A 102 19.16 6.80 -12.45
N VAL A 103 18.14 7.39 -11.80
CA VAL A 103 16.74 6.92 -11.84
C VAL A 103 15.81 8.11 -12.03
N LYS A 104 14.94 8.05 -13.04
CA LYS A 104 13.94 9.08 -13.37
C LYS A 104 12.51 8.63 -13.20
N ASP A 105 12.29 7.30 -13.17
CA ASP A 105 11.01 6.63 -13.03
C ASP A 105 11.19 5.23 -12.44
N VAL A 106 10.09 4.48 -12.29
CA VAL A 106 10.14 3.14 -11.69
C VAL A 106 10.81 2.10 -12.59
N ALA A 107 10.79 2.28 -13.92
CA ALA A 107 11.48 1.37 -14.85
C ALA A 107 13.01 1.53 -14.72
N GLY A 108 13.48 2.75 -14.51
CA GLY A 108 14.90 3.04 -14.27
C GLY A 108 15.53 2.28 -13.11
N ILE A 109 14.73 1.89 -12.10
CA ILE A 109 15.21 1.05 -10.97
C ILE A 109 15.79 -0.27 -11.48
N TYR A 110 15.18 -0.87 -12.49
CA TYR A 110 15.53 -2.19 -13.02
C TYR A 110 16.70 -2.19 -14.00
N HIS A 111 17.14 -1.00 -14.40
CA HIS A 111 18.34 -0.81 -15.22
C HIS A 111 19.61 -0.53 -14.40
N LEU A 112 19.46 -0.32 -13.08
CA LEU A 112 20.60 -0.11 -12.20
C LEU A 112 21.53 -1.30 -12.16
N THR A 113 22.82 -1.04 -12.28
CA THR A 113 23.90 -2.02 -12.10
C THR A 113 24.52 -1.91 -10.70
N VAL A 114 25.33 -2.88 -10.31
CA VAL A 114 26.11 -2.79 -9.06
C VAL A 114 27.09 -1.63 -9.10
N GLU A 115 27.66 -1.37 -10.27
CA GLU A 115 28.58 -0.25 -10.52
C GLU A 115 27.91 1.10 -10.28
N ASP A 116 26.66 1.30 -10.72
CA ASP A 116 25.90 2.51 -10.47
C ASP A 116 25.64 2.69 -8.97
N LEU A 117 25.28 1.62 -8.28
CA LEU A 117 25.04 1.64 -6.84
C LEU A 117 26.29 1.96 -6.02
N LEU A 118 27.47 1.55 -6.51
CA LEU A 118 28.75 1.84 -5.85
C LEU A 118 29.17 3.31 -5.97
N GLN A 119 28.62 4.07 -6.92
CA GLN A 119 28.84 5.51 -7.05
C GLN A 119 28.15 6.33 -5.95
N LEU A 120 27.15 5.73 -5.27
CA LEU A 120 26.41 6.41 -4.23
C LEU A 120 27.25 6.60 -2.97
N GLU A 121 27.22 7.80 -2.40
CA GLU A 121 27.92 8.11 -1.16
C GLU A 121 27.50 7.15 -0.01
N ASN A 122 28.48 6.63 0.71
CA ASN A 122 28.31 5.67 1.82
C ASN A 122 27.72 4.30 1.42
N VAL A 123 27.66 3.96 0.14
CA VAL A 123 27.31 2.63 -0.34
C VAL A 123 28.61 1.85 -0.61
N LYS A 124 28.72 0.68 0.01
CA LYS A 124 29.85 -0.25 -0.16
C LYS A 124 29.39 -1.51 -0.89
N GLU A 125 30.32 -2.31 -1.36
CA GLU A 125 30.07 -3.52 -2.14
C GLU A 125 28.97 -4.43 -1.54
N LYS A 126 29.02 -4.69 -0.23
CA LYS A 126 27.99 -5.52 0.45
C LYS A 126 26.59 -4.92 0.37
N SER A 127 26.45 -3.61 0.55
CA SER A 127 25.15 -2.92 0.47
C SER A 127 24.66 -2.78 -0.96
N ALA A 128 25.55 -2.50 -1.91
CA ALA A 128 25.22 -2.44 -3.34
C ALA A 128 24.72 -3.79 -3.85
N ASN A 129 25.44 -4.89 -3.57
CA ASN A 129 25.02 -6.23 -3.97
C ASN A 129 23.70 -6.65 -3.31
N LYS A 130 23.47 -6.29 -2.03
CA LYS A 130 22.21 -6.57 -1.35
C LYS A 130 21.02 -5.83 -1.98
N LEU A 131 21.20 -4.55 -2.30
CA LEU A 131 20.17 -3.76 -2.96
C LEU A 131 19.90 -4.27 -4.38
N TYR A 132 20.94 -4.54 -5.16
CA TYR A 132 20.81 -5.12 -6.50
C TYR A 132 20.05 -6.45 -6.47
N SER A 133 20.41 -7.35 -5.54
CA SER A 133 19.70 -8.62 -5.37
C SER A 133 18.22 -8.42 -5.01
N ALA A 134 17.90 -7.41 -4.17
CA ALA A 134 16.52 -7.10 -3.82
C ALA A 134 15.73 -6.55 -5.03
N ILE A 135 16.36 -5.73 -5.88
CA ILE A 135 15.77 -5.26 -7.14
C ILE A 135 15.48 -6.46 -8.05
N GLN A 136 16.44 -7.35 -8.28
CA GLN A 136 16.22 -8.51 -9.13
C GLN A 136 15.14 -9.45 -8.58
N ALA A 137 15.15 -9.72 -7.27
CA ALA A 137 14.14 -10.55 -6.63
C ALA A 137 12.73 -9.96 -6.74
N SER A 138 12.58 -8.63 -6.75
CA SER A 138 11.28 -7.98 -6.87
C SER A 138 10.59 -8.22 -8.21
N LYS A 139 11.33 -8.58 -9.27
CA LYS A 139 10.76 -8.91 -10.58
C LYS A 139 9.80 -10.10 -10.55
N GLU A 140 9.99 -10.99 -9.60
CA GLU A 140 9.17 -12.20 -9.40
C GLU A 140 7.89 -11.93 -8.56
N ASN A 141 7.69 -10.71 -8.11
CA ASN A 141 6.49 -10.36 -7.35
C ASN A 141 5.23 -10.52 -8.20
N SER A 142 4.13 -10.85 -7.53
CA SER A 142 2.82 -10.95 -8.17
C SER A 142 2.29 -9.57 -8.61
N ALA A 143 1.54 -9.56 -9.72
CA ALA A 143 1.14 -8.33 -10.42
C ALA A 143 0.30 -7.35 -9.58
N GLU A 144 -0.43 -7.81 -8.55
CA GLU A 144 -1.18 -6.91 -7.66
C GLU A 144 -0.25 -5.99 -6.85
N LYS A 145 0.95 -6.46 -6.54
CA LYS A 145 1.97 -5.64 -5.86
C LYS A 145 2.55 -4.59 -6.81
N LEU A 146 2.75 -4.98 -8.05
CA LEU A 146 3.17 -4.05 -9.10
C LEU A 146 2.10 -2.99 -9.33
N LEU A 147 0.83 -3.38 -9.51
CA LEU A 147 -0.29 -2.45 -9.70
C LEU A 147 -0.41 -1.46 -8.54
N PHE A 148 -0.31 -1.95 -7.30
CA PHE A 148 -0.30 -1.08 -6.13
C PHE A 148 0.92 -0.16 -6.12
N GLY A 149 2.09 -0.67 -6.50
CA GLY A 149 3.35 0.08 -6.59
C GLY A 149 3.33 1.22 -7.61
N LEU A 150 2.54 1.11 -8.69
CA LEU A 150 2.36 2.19 -9.67
C LEU A 150 1.69 3.44 -9.07
N GLY A 151 1.11 3.34 -7.87
CA GLY A 151 0.57 4.50 -7.15
C GLY A 151 -0.63 5.17 -7.81
N ILE A 152 -1.42 4.41 -8.56
CA ILE A 152 -2.63 4.92 -9.24
C ILE A 152 -3.61 5.42 -8.18
N ARG A 153 -4.09 6.65 -8.34
CA ARG A 153 -5.00 7.28 -7.39
C ARG A 153 -6.23 6.40 -7.13
N HIS A 154 -6.65 6.30 -5.88
CA HIS A 154 -7.77 5.47 -5.39
C HIS A 154 -7.56 3.95 -5.51
N VAL A 155 -6.46 3.48 -6.10
CA VAL A 155 -6.15 2.05 -6.25
C VAL A 155 -5.20 1.63 -5.12
N GLY A 156 -5.78 1.20 -3.99
CA GLY A 156 -5.04 0.66 -2.85
C GLY A 156 -4.72 -0.83 -3.02
N SER A 157 -3.95 -1.40 -2.08
CA SER A 157 -3.53 -2.81 -2.13
C SER A 157 -4.71 -3.79 -2.25
N LYS A 158 -5.82 -3.53 -1.55
CA LYS A 158 -7.03 -4.39 -1.62
C LYS A 158 -7.71 -4.32 -2.99
N ALA A 159 -7.82 -3.12 -3.56
CA ALA A 159 -8.37 -2.96 -4.92
C ALA A 159 -7.47 -3.64 -5.95
N SER A 160 -6.15 -3.48 -5.84
CA SER A 160 -5.18 -4.14 -6.72
C SER A 160 -5.30 -5.67 -6.67
N GLN A 161 -5.50 -6.22 -5.47
CA GLN A 161 -5.74 -7.66 -5.30
C GLN A 161 -7.01 -8.10 -6.02
N ILE A 162 -8.16 -7.47 -5.77
CA ILE A 162 -9.46 -7.82 -6.39
C ILE A 162 -9.36 -7.74 -7.92
N LEU A 163 -8.74 -6.68 -8.43
CA LEU A 163 -8.56 -6.48 -9.87
C LEU A 163 -7.74 -7.61 -10.50
N LEU A 164 -6.59 -7.92 -9.92
CA LEU A 164 -5.71 -8.94 -10.51
C LEU A 164 -6.20 -10.38 -10.25
N GLU A 165 -6.98 -10.63 -9.20
CA GLU A 165 -7.72 -11.90 -9.04
C GLU A 165 -8.71 -12.14 -10.19
N HIS A 166 -9.32 -11.08 -10.72
CA HIS A 166 -10.28 -11.17 -11.80
C HIS A 166 -9.62 -11.17 -13.19
N PHE A 167 -8.76 -10.20 -13.46
CA PHE A 167 -8.14 -10.03 -14.78
C PHE A 167 -6.92 -10.92 -14.99
N HIS A 168 -6.34 -11.50 -13.96
CA HIS A 168 -5.20 -12.41 -13.93
C HIS A 168 -3.88 -11.84 -14.47
N ASP A 169 -3.91 -10.77 -15.24
CA ASP A 169 -2.75 -10.17 -15.88
C ASP A 169 -2.91 -8.64 -15.99
N LEU A 170 -1.80 -7.91 -15.76
CA LEU A 170 -1.81 -6.45 -15.78
C LEU A 170 -2.05 -5.87 -17.19
N GLU A 171 -1.63 -6.56 -18.24
CA GLU A 171 -1.91 -6.14 -19.63
C GLU A 171 -3.39 -6.31 -20.01
N GLN A 172 -4.05 -7.31 -19.43
CA GLN A 172 -5.51 -7.48 -19.59
C GLN A 172 -6.26 -6.39 -18.84
N LEU A 173 -5.88 -6.13 -17.59
CA LEU A 173 -6.46 -5.03 -16.80
C LEU A 173 -6.26 -3.67 -17.49
N ALA A 174 -5.11 -3.43 -18.11
CA ALA A 174 -4.83 -2.18 -18.83
C ALA A 174 -5.75 -1.94 -20.04
N LYS A 175 -6.42 -2.97 -20.53
CA LYS A 175 -7.39 -2.92 -21.65
C LYS A 175 -8.84 -3.00 -21.19
N ALA A 176 -9.07 -3.19 -19.90
CA ALA A 176 -10.41 -3.36 -19.33
C ALA A 176 -11.24 -2.07 -19.49
N GLU A 177 -12.52 -2.24 -19.74
CA GLU A 177 -13.48 -1.14 -19.78
C GLU A 177 -14.00 -0.81 -18.38
N ARG A 178 -14.54 0.40 -18.21
CA ARG A 178 -15.04 0.86 -16.90
C ARG A 178 -16.12 -0.04 -16.34
N GLU A 179 -17.00 -0.48 -17.20
CA GLU A 179 -18.16 -1.32 -16.88
C GLU A 179 -17.73 -2.66 -16.30
N GLU A 180 -16.65 -3.24 -16.84
CA GLU A 180 -16.07 -4.49 -16.33
C GLU A 180 -15.48 -4.31 -14.92
N ILE A 181 -14.80 -3.19 -14.68
CA ILE A 181 -14.20 -2.88 -13.36
C ILE A 181 -15.29 -2.62 -12.32
N VAL A 182 -16.32 -1.83 -12.67
CA VAL A 182 -17.43 -1.49 -11.76
C VAL A 182 -18.28 -2.71 -11.41
N ALA A 183 -18.33 -3.72 -12.28
CA ALA A 183 -19.06 -4.97 -12.02
C ALA A 183 -18.42 -5.81 -10.90
N LEU A 184 -17.17 -5.51 -10.50
CA LEU A 184 -16.50 -6.22 -9.42
C LEU A 184 -16.96 -5.71 -8.06
N ASP A 185 -17.25 -6.64 -7.15
CA ASP A 185 -17.65 -6.32 -5.78
C ASP A 185 -16.60 -5.41 -5.08
N SER A 186 -17.09 -4.40 -4.41
CA SER A 186 -16.27 -3.43 -3.64
C SER A 186 -15.45 -2.44 -4.49
N LEU A 187 -15.59 -2.43 -5.80
CA LEU A 187 -14.96 -1.44 -6.68
C LEU A 187 -16.03 -0.49 -7.21
N GLY A 188 -15.75 0.82 -7.08
CA GLY A 188 -16.67 1.88 -7.53
C GLY A 188 -16.17 2.61 -8.77
N MET A 189 -17.03 3.48 -9.32
CA MET A 189 -16.75 4.29 -10.50
C MET A 189 -15.44 5.09 -10.38
N VAL A 190 -15.12 5.63 -9.20
CA VAL A 190 -13.90 6.40 -8.95
C VAL A 190 -12.63 5.60 -9.21
N ILE A 191 -12.62 4.32 -8.82
CA ILE A 191 -11.49 3.40 -9.08
C ILE A 191 -11.40 3.08 -10.57
N ALA A 192 -12.54 2.78 -11.20
CA ALA A 192 -12.61 2.46 -12.62
C ALA A 192 -12.10 3.63 -13.50
N GLU A 193 -12.55 4.85 -13.20
CA GLU A 193 -12.10 6.05 -13.90
C GLU A 193 -10.61 6.33 -13.69
N SER A 194 -10.10 6.13 -12.47
CA SER A 194 -8.67 6.30 -12.19
C SER A 194 -7.82 5.33 -12.98
N LEU A 195 -8.21 4.06 -13.04
CA LEU A 195 -7.50 3.01 -13.81
C LEU A 195 -7.54 3.26 -15.31
N THR A 196 -8.73 3.44 -15.87
CA THR A 196 -8.88 3.64 -17.32
C THR A 196 -8.19 4.92 -17.78
N SER A 197 -8.28 6.00 -17.01
CA SER A 197 -7.57 7.25 -17.30
C SER A 197 -6.05 7.11 -17.22
N TYR A 198 -5.56 6.32 -16.26
CA TYR A 198 -4.12 6.05 -16.12
C TYR A 198 -3.59 5.25 -17.32
N PHE A 199 -4.23 4.14 -17.68
CA PHE A 199 -3.77 3.28 -18.77
C PHE A 199 -4.06 3.85 -20.17
N ALA A 200 -4.95 4.82 -20.30
CA ALA A 200 -5.16 5.56 -21.55
C ALA A 200 -3.99 6.51 -21.89
N GLN A 201 -3.15 6.88 -20.92
CA GLN A 201 -2.02 7.75 -21.14
C GLN A 201 -0.88 7.01 -21.85
N GLU A 202 -0.31 7.61 -22.89
CA GLU A 202 0.82 7.05 -23.64
C GLU A 202 2.02 6.73 -22.71
N GLY A 203 2.32 7.62 -21.75
CA GLY A 203 3.39 7.41 -20.78
C GLY A 203 3.20 6.16 -19.93
N SER A 204 1.97 5.84 -19.53
CA SER A 204 1.66 4.63 -18.75
C SER A 204 1.81 3.36 -19.57
N GLN A 205 1.45 3.43 -20.87
CA GLN A 205 1.62 2.30 -21.80
C GLN A 205 3.11 2.04 -22.09
N ILE A 206 3.91 3.10 -22.24
CA ILE A 206 5.36 2.99 -22.41
C ILE A 206 5.95 2.36 -21.16
N LEU A 207 5.61 2.88 -19.97
CA LEU A 207 6.10 2.36 -18.70
C LEU A 207 5.78 0.87 -18.52
N LEU A 208 4.56 0.45 -18.81
CA LEU A 208 4.17 -0.96 -18.70
C LEU A 208 5.00 -1.86 -19.62
N ARG A 209 5.30 -1.39 -20.84
CA ARG A 209 6.16 -2.09 -21.78
C ARG A 209 7.60 -2.20 -21.28
N GLU A 210 8.16 -1.09 -20.79
CA GLU A 210 9.53 -1.07 -20.24
C GLU A 210 9.68 -1.99 -19.02
N LEU A 211 8.69 -2.03 -18.13
CA LEU A 211 8.68 -2.96 -17.00
C LEU A 211 8.63 -4.43 -17.46
N LYS A 212 7.85 -4.72 -18.48
CA LYS A 212 7.81 -6.06 -19.10
C LYS A 212 9.14 -6.44 -19.74
N GLU A 213 9.75 -5.53 -20.50
CA GLU A 213 11.06 -5.72 -21.13
C GLU A 213 12.19 -5.87 -20.08
N ALA A 214 12.07 -5.18 -18.94
CA ALA A 214 12.95 -5.38 -17.80
C ALA A 214 12.77 -6.73 -17.10
N GLY A 215 11.78 -7.53 -17.48
CA GLY A 215 11.52 -8.88 -17.00
C GLY A 215 10.66 -8.96 -15.74
N LEU A 216 9.82 -7.95 -15.45
CA LEU A 216 8.87 -8.02 -14.35
C LEU A 216 7.73 -8.98 -14.67
N ASN A 217 7.30 -9.71 -13.66
CA ASN A 217 6.10 -10.52 -13.74
C ASN A 217 4.85 -9.63 -13.80
N LEU A 218 4.04 -9.77 -14.85
CA LEU A 218 2.78 -9.05 -15.03
C LEU A 218 1.56 -9.92 -14.70
N ALA A 219 1.77 -11.20 -14.38
CA ALA A 219 0.69 -12.12 -14.05
C ALA A 219 0.39 -12.10 -12.55
N TYR A 220 -0.88 -12.27 -12.21
CA TYR A 220 -1.31 -12.55 -10.85
C TYR A 220 -0.87 -13.97 -10.47
N LEU A 221 -0.01 -14.07 -9.49
CA LEU A 221 0.48 -15.37 -9.05
C LEU A 221 -0.49 -16.06 -8.06
N GLY A 222 -1.49 -15.30 -7.60
CA GLY A 222 -2.38 -15.72 -6.52
C GLY A 222 -1.66 -15.80 -5.18
N GLU A 223 -2.38 -15.86 -4.09
CA GLU A 223 -1.90 -16.69 -2.99
C GLU A 223 -1.83 -18.09 -3.59
N LYS A 224 -0.69 -18.75 -3.50
CA LYS A 224 -0.58 -20.17 -3.88
C LYS A 224 -1.49 -20.96 -2.92
N VAL A 225 -2.79 -20.90 -3.17
CA VAL A 225 -3.72 -21.87 -2.62
C VAL A 225 -3.29 -23.16 -3.28
N ALA A 226 -2.55 -23.98 -2.56
CA ALA A 226 -2.17 -25.29 -3.04
C ALA A 226 -3.43 -25.93 -3.62
N ALA A 227 -3.35 -26.56 -4.78
CA ALA A 227 -4.49 -27.19 -5.45
C ALA A 227 -5.23 -28.20 -4.56
N ASN A 228 -4.69 -28.50 -3.39
CA ASN A 228 -5.21 -29.30 -2.28
C ASN A 228 -5.34 -28.49 -0.99
N ALA A 229 -5.78 -27.22 -1.07
CA ALA A 229 -5.95 -26.41 0.13
C ALA A 229 -7.04 -27.02 1.04
N VAL A 230 -6.60 -27.63 2.11
CA VAL A 230 -7.42 -28.38 3.09
C VAL A 230 -8.51 -27.49 3.72
N LEU A 231 -8.29 -26.18 3.73
CA LEU A 231 -9.19 -25.19 4.33
C LEU A 231 -9.87 -24.27 3.29
N SER A 232 -9.86 -24.65 2.00
CA SER A 232 -10.45 -23.84 0.94
C SER A 232 -11.93 -23.57 1.19
N GLY A 233 -12.33 -22.28 1.11
CA GLY A 233 -13.70 -21.84 1.33
C GLY A 233 -14.14 -21.74 2.81
N LEU A 234 -13.27 -22.09 3.78
CA LEU A 234 -13.58 -21.94 5.19
C LEU A 234 -13.27 -20.52 5.69
N THR A 235 -14.17 -19.96 6.48
CA THR A 235 -13.93 -18.71 7.21
C THR A 235 -13.46 -19.05 8.63
N VAL A 236 -12.23 -18.66 8.97
CA VAL A 236 -11.57 -19.00 10.24
C VAL A 236 -11.37 -17.74 11.10
N VAL A 237 -11.55 -17.88 12.41
CA VAL A 237 -11.28 -16.82 13.40
C VAL A 237 -10.21 -17.29 14.37
N LEU A 238 -9.17 -16.47 14.59
CA LEU A 238 -8.17 -16.69 15.63
C LEU A 238 -8.56 -15.94 16.89
N THR A 239 -8.57 -16.64 18.05
CA THR A 239 -8.85 -16.05 19.36
C THR A 239 -7.89 -16.57 20.43
N GLY A 240 -7.70 -15.79 21.48
CA GLY A 240 -6.76 -16.14 22.53
C GLY A 240 -5.28 -15.87 22.16
N LYS A 241 -4.38 -16.25 23.07
CA LYS A 241 -2.94 -16.18 22.90
C LYS A 241 -2.41 -17.52 22.43
N LEU A 242 -1.81 -17.53 21.25
CA LEU A 242 -1.10 -18.70 20.74
C LEU A 242 0.28 -18.76 21.41
N GLU A 243 0.75 -19.96 21.72
CA GLU A 243 1.99 -20.17 22.48
C GLU A 243 3.21 -20.35 21.57
N ARG A 244 3.02 -20.97 20.41
CA ARG A 244 4.10 -21.36 19.48
C ARG A 244 4.17 -20.50 18.23
N LEU A 245 3.02 -20.08 17.71
CA LEU A 245 2.92 -19.19 16.56
C LEU A 245 2.48 -17.81 17.00
N ASN A 246 3.09 -16.76 16.46
CA ASN A 246 2.47 -15.44 16.62
C ASN A 246 1.21 -15.34 15.74
N ARG A 247 0.34 -14.37 16.06
CA ARG A 247 -0.95 -14.22 15.38
C ARG A 247 -0.81 -13.97 13.87
N SER A 248 0.26 -13.31 13.45
CA SER A 248 0.53 -13.04 12.05
C SER A 248 0.96 -14.31 11.31
N GLU A 249 1.83 -15.11 11.91
CA GLU A 249 2.26 -16.40 11.36
C GLU A 249 1.11 -17.39 11.24
N ALA A 250 0.28 -17.49 12.29
CA ALA A 250 -0.92 -18.33 12.28
C ALA A 250 -1.91 -17.91 11.19
N LYS A 251 -2.08 -16.59 10.99
CA LYS A 251 -2.91 -16.04 9.92
C LYS A 251 -2.36 -16.43 8.55
N VAL A 252 -1.08 -16.19 8.29
CA VAL A 252 -0.42 -16.54 7.03
C VAL A 252 -0.52 -18.04 6.74
N LYS A 253 -0.31 -18.91 7.75
CA LYS A 253 -0.45 -20.35 7.60
C LYS A 253 -1.87 -20.76 7.21
N LEU A 254 -2.90 -20.24 7.87
CA LEU A 254 -4.29 -20.53 7.54
C LEU A 254 -4.67 -20.03 6.13
N GLU A 255 -4.23 -18.83 5.77
CA GLU A 255 -4.48 -18.25 4.44
C GLU A 255 -3.75 -19.03 3.34
N SER A 256 -2.54 -19.52 3.58
CA SER A 256 -1.80 -20.39 2.64
C SER A 256 -2.49 -21.75 2.42
N LEU A 257 -3.30 -22.20 3.39
CA LEU A 257 -4.12 -23.41 3.31
C LEU A 257 -5.52 -23.14 2.73
N GLY A 258 -5.78 -21.92 2.24
CA GLY A 258 -7.02 -21.54 1.57
C GLY A 258 -8.15 -21.03 2.48
N ALA A 259 -7.88 -20.80 3.77
CA ALA A 259 -8.87 -20.25 4.68
C ALA A 259 -8.97 -18.72 4.57
N LYS A 260 -10.19 -18.18 4.70
CA LYS A 260 -10.40 -16.74 4.89
C LYS A 260 -10.34 -16.41 6.38
N VAL A 261 -9.29 -15.71 6.84
CA VAL A 261 -9.15 -15.33 8.25
C VAL A 261 -9.85 -14.01 8.54
N THR A 262 -10.76 -14.01 9.52
CA THR A 262 -11.53 -12.82 9.93
C THR A 262 -11.32 -12.49 11.40
N SER A 263 -11.62 -11.24 11.77
CA SER A 263 -11.40 -10.73 13.14
C SER A 263 -12.58 -10.98 14.09
N SER A 264 -13.78 -11.32 13.58
CA SER A 264 -15.00 -11.47 14.38
C SER A 264 -15.74 -12.75 14.06
N VAL A 265 -16.35 -13.35 15.11
CA VAL A 265 -17.18 -14.57 14.99
C VAL A 265 -18.59 -14.18 14.56
N SER A 266 -19.10 -14.84 13.52
CA SER A 266 -20.46 -14.67 13.00
C SER A 266 -21.02 -16.02 12.51
N LYS A 267 -22.28 -16.05 12.09
CA LYS A 267 -22.91 -17.24 11.47
C LYS A 267 -22.20 -17.72 10.18
N LYS A 268 -21.36 -16.88 9.59
CA LYS A 268 -20.54 -17.23 8.41
C LYS A 268 -19.17 -17.82 8.79
N THR A 269 -18.83 -17.87 10.08
CA THR A 269 -17.57 -18.46 10.55
C THR A 269 -17.67 -19.97 10.53
N SER A 270 -16.76 -20.63 9.85
CA SER A 270 -16.72 -22.09 9.71
C SER A 270 -15.94 -22.75 10.85
N LEU A 271 -14.91 -22.08 11.35
CA LEU A 271 -13.96 -22.64 12.32
C LEU A 271 -13.37 -21.53 13.21
N VAL A 272 -13.13 -21.84 14.47
CA VAL A 272 -12.40 -20.98 15.41
C VAL A 272 -11.16 -21.71 15.92
N VAL A 273 -9.98 -21.10 15.77
CA VAL A 273 -8.75 -21.59 16.40
C VAL A 273 -8.53 -20.81 17.69
N ALA A 274 -8.56 -21.51 18.81
CA ALA A 274 -8.51 -20.95 20.15
C ALA A 274 -7.17 -21.28 20.81
N GLY A 275 -6.39 -20.23 21.16
CA GLY A 275 -5.25 -20.32 22.06
C GLY A 275 -5.64 -20.14 23.54
N ALA A 276 -4.64 -19.96 24.39
CA ALA A 276 -4.84 -19.69 25.80
C ALA A 276 -5.61 -18.37 26.01
N ASP A 277 -6.42 -18.33 27.07
CA ASP A 277 -7.22 -17.15 27.47
C ASP A 277 -8.15 -16.63 26.36
N ALA A 278 -8.73 -17.54 25.57
CA ALA A 278 -9.68 -17.21 24.53
C ALA A 278 -11.00 -16.67 25.12
N GLY A 279 -11.19 -15.36 25.07
CA GLY A 279 -12.30 -14.64 25.70
C GLY A 279 -13.65 -14.75 24.97
N SER A 280 -14.38 -13.63 24.85
CA SER A 280 -15.76 -13.55 24.33
C SER A 280 -15.99 -14.18 22.95
N LYS A 281 -14.98 -14.27 22.12
CA LYS A 281 -15.09 -14.90 20.78
C LYS A 281 -15.26 -16.41 20.87
N LEU A 282 -14.62 -17.07 21.85
CA LEU A 282 -14.78 -18.51 22.10
C LEU A 282 -16.20 -18.82 22.57
N ILE A 283 -16.71 -18.03 23.53
CA ILE A 283 -18.08 -18.16 24.04
C ILE A 283 -19.08 -18.04 22.88
N LYS A 284 -18.91 -17.01 22.06
CA LYS A 284 -19.78 -16.78 20.90
C LYS A 284 -19.71 -17.89 19.85
N ALA A 285 -18.55 -18.52 19.68
CA ALA A 285 -18.40 -19.66 18.78
C ALA A 285 -19.16 -20.89 19.32
N GLN A 286 -19.10 -21.15 20.64
CA GLN A 286 -19.85 -22.19 21.30
C GLN A 286 -21.37 -21.98 21.19
N GLU A 287 -21.86 -20.77 21.42
CA GLU A 287 -23.27 -20.40 21.28
C GLU A 287 -23.80 -20.61 19.84
N LEU A 288 -22.93 -20.38 18.83
CA LEU A 288 -23.28 -20.55 17.43
C LEU A 288 -23.05 -21.98 16.90
N GLY A 289 -22.51 -22.88 17.72
CA GLY A 289 -22.21 -24.26 17.33
C GLY A 289 -21.09 -24.39 16.29
N ILE A 290 -20.16 -23.43 16.27
CA ILE A 290 -19.02 -23.39 15.32
C ILE A 290 -17.93 -24.34 15.79
N ASP A 291 -17.32 -25.09 14.88
CA ASP A 291 -16.19 -25.98 15.19
C ASP A 291 -15.02 -25.20 15.80
N ILE A 292 -14.46 -25.73 16.89
CA ILE A 292 -13.38 -25.11 17.64
C ILE A 292 -12.19 -26.04 17.66
N ARG A 293 -11.04 -25.53 17.28
CA ARG A 293 -9.74 -26.24 17.29
C ARG A 293 -8.73 -25.49 18.14
N ASP A 294 -7.73 -26.19 18.60
CA ASP A 294 -6.61 -25.64 19.32
C ASP A 294 -5.41 -25.32 18.40
N GLU A 295 -4.35 -24.76 18.97
CA GLU A 295 -3.12 -24.46 18.26
C GLU A 295 -2.41 -25.74 17.74
N SER A 296 -2.51 -26.86 18.47
CA SER A 296 -1.90 -28.13 18.07
C SER A 296 -2.51 -28.67 16.76
N TRP A 297 -3.81 -28.47 16.58
CA TRP A 297 -4.45 -28.76 15.30
C TRP A 297 -3.90 -27.91 14.16
N LEU A 298 -3.71 -26.61 14.40
CA LEU A 298 -3.14 -25.71 13.38
C LEU A 298 -1.69 -26.11 13.00
N GLU A 299 -0.94 -26.64 13.95
CA GLU A 299 0.41 -27.14 13.68
C GLU A 299 0.42 -28.43 12.85
N SER A 300 -0.58 -29.27 13.03
CA SER A 300 -0.69 -30.56 12.33
C SER A 300 -1.09 -30.43 10.86
N LEU A 301 -1.51 -29.26 10.41
CA LEU A 301 -1.79 -28.92 9.02
C LEU A 301 -0.49 -28.53 8.28
#